data_137a79e9e1473491f88cfb07f333176d
#
_entry.id   137a79e9e1473491f88cfb07f333176d
#
_cell.length_a   1.000
_cell.length_b   1.000
_cell.length_c   1.000
_cell.angle_alpha   90.00
_cell.angle_beta   90.00
_cell.angle_gamma   90.00
#
_symmetry.space_group_name_H-M   'P 1'
#
loop_
_entity.id
_entity.type
_entity.pdbx_description
1 polymer ?
#
loop_
_entity_poly.entity_id
_entity_poly.type
_entity_poly.pdbx_seq_one_letter_code
_entity_poly.pdbx_strand_id
1 'polypeptide(L)'
;SLKDAILEDGVIDADEVKMIKTVIYGGGSGDGAGVSRTEADFLFALNDAVSGKKNAPAWKNLFVEAITKYVLEDEQSPGVVDDAEAKYLMAKIQGDGKVDAVEKALLNNIRKKAKSISSKLAL
;
A
#
# COMPACT_ATOMS: atom_id res chain seq x y z
N SER A 1 -19.64 -0.28 -5.31
CA SER A 1 -18.60 -0.05 -4.30
C SER A 1 -17.57 0.95 -4.80
N LEU A 2 -16.77 1.48 -3.90
CA LEU A 2 -15.71 2.41 -4.26
C LEU A 2 -14.74 1.79 -5.25
N LYS A 3 -14.37 0.54 -5.04
CA LYS A 3 -13.47 -0.18 -5.93
C LYS A 3 -14.03 -0.24 -7.35
N ASP A 4 -15.31 -0.58 -7.48
CA ASP A 4 -15.97 -0.68 -8.79
C ASP A 4 -16.02 0.67 -9.49
N ALA A 5 -16.31 1.74 -8.75
CA ALA A 5 -16.36 3.09 -9.31
C ALA A 5 -14.99 3.52 -9.84
N ILE A 6 -13.93 3.21 -9.10
CA ILE A 6 -12.55 3.53 -9.50
C ILE A 6 -12.15 2.71 -10.73
N LEU A 7 -12.46 1.43 -10.73
CA LEU A 7 -12.04 0.53 -11.81
C LEU A 7 -12.82 0.76 -13.11
N GLU A 8 -13.94 1.45 -13.06
CA GLU A 8 -14.71 1.78 -14.26
C GLU A 8 -13.87 2.57 -15.27
N ASP A 9 -13.05 3.51 -14.79
CA ASP A 9 -12.17 4.30 -15.65
C ASP A 9 -10.83 3.62 -15.93
N GLY A 10 -10.46 2.63 -15.15
CA GLY A 10 -9.19 1.94 -15.28
C GLY A 10 -7.97 2.72 -14.78
N VAL A 11 -8.21 3.90 -14.20
CA VAL A 11 -7.14 4.75 -13.64
C VAL A 11 -7.64 5.36 -12.33
N ILE A 12 -6.71 5.82 -11.50
CA ILE A 12 -7.02 6.53 -10.26
C ILE A 12 -6.62 7.99 -10.42
N ASP A 13 -7.61 8.89 -10.39
CA ASP A 13 -7.36 10.33 -10.48
C ASP A 13 -7.24 10.97 -9.09
N ALA A 14 -6.95 12.27 -9.06
CA ALA A 14 -6.73 12.99 -7.81
C ALA A 14 -7.95 12.99 -6.89
N ASP A 15 -9.15 13.08 -7.45
CA ASP A 15 -10.38 13.06 -6.65
C ASP A 15 -10.60 11.67 -6.03
N GLU A 16 -10.31 10.63 -6.79
CA GLU A 16 -10.41 9.25 -6.31
C GLU A 16 -9.38 8.99 -5.20
N VAL A 17 -8.19 9.55 -5.32
CA VAL A 17 -7.19 9.46 -4.25
C VAL A 17 -7.72 10.06 -2.95
N LYS A 18 -8.39 11.21 -3.02
CA LYS A 18 -8.99 11.84 -1.85
C LYS A 18 -10.04 10.94 -1.21
N MET A 19 -10.87 10.30 -2.01
CA MET A 19 -11.89 9.37 -1.54
C MET A 19 -11.27 8.17 -0.83
N ILE A 20 -10.25 7.58 -1.44
CA ILE A 20 -9.52 6.45 -0.88
C ILE A 20 -8.87 6.83 0.44
N LYS A 21 -8.22 7.99 0.47
CA LYS A 21 -7.56 8.51 1.67
C LYS A 21 -8.56 8.67 2.81
N THR A 22 -9.75 9.18 2.53
CA THR A 22 -10.81 9.32 3.52
C THR A 22 -11.23 7.96 4.08
N VAL A 23 -11.37 6.95 3.23
CA VAL A 23 -11.73 5.61 3.66
C VAL A 23 -10.67 5.01 4.57
N ILE A 24 -9.41 5.20 4.24
CA ILE A 24 -8.29 4.58 4.95
C ILE A 24 -7.96 5.30 6.25
N TYR A 25 -7.89 6.63 6.21
CA TYR A 25 -7.43 7.42 7.37
C TYR A 25 -8.56 8.09 8.14
N GLY A 26 -9.64 8.44 7.46
CA GLY A 26 -10.73 9.18 8.07
C GLY A 26 -11.97 8.34 8.32
N GLY A 27 -11.87 7.03 8.11
CA GLY A 27 -13.03 6.15 8.21
C GLY A 27 -13.70 6.21 9.57
N GLY A 28 -14.87 5.65 9.63
CA GLY A 28 -15.77 5.76 10.76
C GLY A 28 -15.23 5.34 12.12
N SER A 29 -14.06 4.72 12.19
CA SER A 29 -13.45 4.39 13.47
C SER A 29 -13.00 5.62 14.25
N GLY A 30 -12.72 6.71 13.55
CA GLY A 30 -12.33 7.96 14.17
C GLY A 30 -11.01 7.97 14.90
N ASP A 31 -10.27 6.88 14.87
CA ASP A 31 -9.01 6.81 15.58
C ASP A 31 -7.82 7.30 14.75
N GLY A 32 -7.99 7.42 13.45
CA GLY A 32 -6.93 7.87 12.56
C GLY A 32 -5.64 7.08 12.69
N ALA A 33 -5.73 5.91 13.30
CA ALA A 33 -4.57 5.26 13.87
C ALA A 33 -3.77 4.44 12.90
N GLY A 34 -4.13 4.37 11.68
CA GLY A 34 -3.31 3.62 10.77
C GLY A 34 -4.10 2.79 9.79
N VAL A 35 -3.38 1.99 9.04
CA VAL A 35 -3.93 1.18 7.96
C VAL A 35 -4.12 -0.25 8.47
N SER A 36 -5.34 -0.76 8.36
CA SER A 36 -5.62 -2.16 8.70
C SER A 36 -5.17 -3.09 7.57
N ARG A 37 -5.09 -4.38 7.87
CA ARG A 37 -4.76 -5.37 6.86
C ARG A 37 -5.77 -5.36 5.72
N THR A 38 -7.06 -5.23 6.02
CA THR A 38 -8.12 -5.14 5.01
C THR A 38 -7.89 -3.94 4.09
N GLU A 39 -7.52 -2.81 4.66
CA GLU A 39 -7.23 -1.60 3.90
C GLU A 39 -5.96 -1.76 3.05
N ALA A 40 -4.93 -2.40 3.60
CA ALA A 40 -3.72 -2.68 2.84
C ALA A 40 -4.02 -3.61 1.65
N ASP A 41 -4.80 -4.66 1.87
CA ASP A 41 -5.22 -5.57 0.80
C ASP A 41 -5.99 -4.83 -0.29
N PHE A 42 -6.87 -3.92 0.10
CA PHE A 42 -7.64 -3.08 -0.82
C PHE A 42 -6.71 -2.22 -1.68
N LEU A 43 -5.71 -1.60 -1.06
CA LEU A 43 -4.74 -0.77 -1.78
C LEU A 43 -3.93 -1.58 -2.80
N PHE A 44 -3.47 -2.77 -2.42
CA PHE A 44 -2.77 -3.64 -3.36
C PHE A 44 -3.67 -4.07 -4.52
N ALA A 45 -4.92 -4.41 -4.24
CA ALA A 45 -5.88 -4.78 -5.28
C ALA A 45 -6.12 -3.64 -6.27
N LEU A 46 -6.26 -2.42 -5.75
CA LEU A 46 -6.40 -1.24 -6.61
C LEU A 46 -5.16 -1.02 -7.46
N ASN A 47 -3.99 -1.12 -6.86
CA ASN A 47 -2.74 -0.92 -7.60
C ASN A 47 -2.58 -1.94 -8.72
N ASP A 48 -2.90 -3.20 -8.46
CA ASP A 48 -2.83 -4.24 -9.48
C ASP A 48 -3.76 -3.91 -10.66
N ALA A 49 -4.96 -3.44 -10.36
CA ALA A 49 -5.95 -3.12 -11.39
C ALA A 49 -5.56 -1.94 -12.27
N VAL A 50 -4.81 -0.99 -11.72
CA VAL A 50 -4.42 0.23 -12.45
C VAL A 50 -2.92 0.27 -12.79
N SER A 51 -2.22 -0.81 -12.57
CA SER A 51 -0.78 -0.89 -12.84
C SER A 51 -0.48 -0.62 -14.31
N GLY A 52 0.52 0.22 -14.57
CA GLY A 52 0.88 0.59 -15.92
C GLY A 52 -0.03 1.64 -16.56
N LYS A 53 -1.04 2.11 -15.86
CA LYS A 53 -1.94 3.15 -16.35
C LYS A 53 -1.47 4.53 -15.91
N LYS A 54 -2.07 5.56 -16.51
CA LYS A 54 -1.71 6.96 -16.19
C LYS A 54 -2.49 7.45 -14.98
N ASN A 55 -2.11 6.97 -13.81
CA ASN A 55 -2.73 7.38 -12.56
C ASN A 55 -2.20 8.72 -12.09
N ALA A 56 -2.97 9.43 -11.25
CA ALA A 56 -2.51 10.67 -10.65
C ALA A 56 -1.25 10.40 -9.79
N PRO A 57 -0.28 11.32 -9.78
CA PRO A 57 0.90 11.15 -8.90
C PRO A 57 0.55 10.97 -7.43
N ALA A 58 -0.56 11.54 -7.00
CA ALA A 58 -1.04 11.39 -5.63
C ALA A 58 -1.37 9.93 -5.27
N TRP A 59 -1.73 9.11 -6.24
CA TRP A 59 -1.97 7.67 -6.00
C TRP A 59 -0.71 6.97 -5.53
N LYS A 60 0.39 7.17 -6.24
CA LYS A 60 1.69 6.60 -5.85
C LYS A 60 2.06 7.01 -4.44
N ASN A 61 1.93 8.31 -4.14
CA ASN A 61 2.27 8.83 -2.82
C ASN A 61 1.41 8.21 -1.73
N LEU A 62 0.11 8.11 -1.95
CA LEU A 62 -0.82 7.51 -0.99
C LEU A 62 -0.49 6.03 -0.76
N PHE A 63 -0.32 5.28 -1.84
CA PHE A 63 -0.03 3.85 -1.76
C PHE A 63 1.25 3.60 -0.96
N VAL A 64 2.33 4.29 -1.33
CA VAL A 64 3.64 4.13 -0.67
C VAL A 64 3.54 4.48 0.81
N GLU A 65 2.93 5.63 1.13
CA GLU A 65 2.79 6.09 2.51
C GLU A 65 1.96 5.12 3.34
N ALA A 66 0.80 4.71 2.83
CA ALA A 66 -0.13 3.87 3.57
C ALA A 66 0.42 2.48 3.83
N ILE A 67 1.02 1.85 2.84
CA ILE A 67 1.58 0.51 3.02
C ILE A 67 2.83 0.56 3.90
N THR A 68 3.67 1.56 3.75
CA THR A 68 4.83 1.74 4.63
C THR A 68 4.37 1.86 6.09
N LYS A 69 3.33 2.66 6.31
CA LYS A 69 2.75 2.84 7.64
C LYS A 69 2.20 1.52 8.20
N TYR A 70 1.47 0.77 7.39
CA TYR A 70 0.94 -0.53 7.79
C TYR A 70 2.05 -1.47 8.25
N VAL A 71 3.15 -1.51 7.52
CA VAL A 71 4.26 -2.43 7.79
C VAL A 71 5.09 -1.97 9.00
N LEU A 72 5.36 -0.67 9.13
CA LEU A 72 6.30 -0.15 10.12
C LEU A 72 5.67 0.29 11.43
N GLU A 73 4.35 0.43 11.49
CA GLU A 73 3.65 0.83 12.72
C GLU A 73 2.95 -0.34 13.40
N ASP A 74 3.37 -1.56 13.11
CA ASP A 74 2.89 -2.75 13.81
C ASP A 74 3.26 -2.66 15.28
N GLU A 75 2.31 -2.89 16.17
CA GLU A 75 2.53 -2.83 17.61
C GLU A 75 3.56 -3.84 18.10
N GLN A 76 3.70 -4.98 17.42
CA GLN A 76 4.63 -6.02 17.83
C GLN A 76 6.07 -5.73 17.43
N SER A 77 6.27 -5.02 16.33
CA SER A 77 7.62 -4.74 15.83
C SER A 77 7.69 -3.37 15.16
N PRO A 78 7.48 -2.28 15.94
CA PRO A 78 7.48 -0.93 15.35
C PRO A 78 8.81 -0.60 14.68
N GLY A 79 8.74 -0.12 13.44
CA GLY A 79 9.91 0.27 12.69
C GLY A 79 10.70 -0.88 12.08
N VAL A 80 10.23 -2.10 12.23
CA VAL A 80 10.93 -3.31 11.73
C VAL A 80 10.02 -4.07 10.79
N VAL A 81 10.56 -4.54 9.67
CA VAL A 81 9.86 -5.48 8.80
C VAL A 81 10.19 -6.89 9.30
N ASP A 82 9.28 -7.49 10.05
CA ASP A 82 9.47 -8.84 10.56
C ASP A 82 9.17 -9.90 9.47
N ASP A 83 9.35 -11.18 9.82
CA ASP A 83 9.15 -12.27 8.86
C ASP A 83 7.73 -12.31 8.32
N ALA A 84 6.72 -12.08 9.16
CA ALA A 84 5.32 -12.10 8.74
C ALA A 84 5.03 -10.96 7.77
N GLU A 85 5.55 -9.78 8.05
CA GLU A 85 5.37 -8.61 7.18
C GLU A 85 6.11 -8.79 5.86
N ALA A 86 7.32 -9.36 5.90
CA ALA A 86 8.08 -9.65 4.69
C ALA A 86 7.35 -10.64 3.80
N LYS A 87 6.79 -11.69 4.38
CA LYS A 87 5.99 -12.68 3.63
C LYS A 87 4.75 -12.05 3.02
N TYR A 88 4.09 -11.18 3.76
CA TYR A 88 2.92 -10.45 3.27
C TYR A 88 3.29 -9.62 2.04
N LEU A 89 4.34 -8.82 2.14
CA LEU A 89 4.80 -7.97 1.04
C LEU A 89 5.20 -8.80 -0.19
N MET A 90 5.94 -9.89 0.03
CA MET A 90 6.36 -10.77 -1.07
C MET A 90 5.14 -11.35 -1.79
N ALA A 91 4.16 -11.83 -1.03
CA ALA A 91 2.96 -12.42 -1.61
C ALA A 91 2.17 -11.40 -2.44
N LYS A 92 2.04 -10.16 -1.93
CA LYS A 92 1.30 -9.12 -2.64
C LYS A 92 2.04 -8.59 -3.86
N ILE A 93 3.34 -8.39 -3.75
CA ILE A 93 4.13 -7.77 -4.82
C ILE A 93 4.47 -8.78 -5.91
N GLN A 94 4.79 -10.00 -5.54
CA GLN A 94 5.13 -11.05 -6.51
C GLN A 94 3.93 -11.86 -7.00
N GLY A 95 2.74 -11.58 -6.49
CA GLY A 95 1.56 -12.35 -6.83
C GLY A 95 1.23 -12.37 -8.32
N ASP A 96 1.57 -11.30 -9.03
CA ASP A 96 1.35 -11.18 -10.48
C ASP A 96 2.62 -11.44 -11.30
N GLY A 97 3.72 -11.78 -10.64
CA GLY A 97 4.99 -12.06 -11.30
C GLY A 97 5.78 -10.81 -11.70
N LYS A 98 5.31 -9.63 -11.37
CA LYS A 98 5.97 -8.37 -11.75
C LYS A 98 5.99 -7.39 -10.59
N VAL A 99 7.07 -6.60 -10.52
CA VAL A 99 7.18 -5.48 -9.57
C VAL A 99 7.08 -4.21 -10.38
N ASP A 100 5.97 -3.48 -10.24
CA ASP A 100 5.78 -2.23 -10.99
C ASP A 100 6.51 -1.06 -10.33
N ALA A 101 6.44 0.13 -10.99
CA ALA A 101 7.15 1.32 -10.51
C ALA A 101 6.65 1.76 -9.12
N VAL A 102 5.36 1.64 -8.87
CA VAL A 102 4.76 2.01 -7.57
C VAL A 102 5.25 1.07 -6.48
N GLU A 103 5.29 -0.22 -6.76
CA GLU A 103 5.78 -1.23 -5.82
C GLU A 103 7.28 -1.06 -5.54
N LYS A 104 8.06 -0.71 -6.55
CA LYS A 104 9.49 -0.40 -6.35
C LYS A 104 9.67 0.82 -5.45
N ALA A 105 8.86 1.85 -5.65
CA ALA A 105 8.90 3.03 -4.80
C ALA A 105 8.54 2.69 -3.35
N LEU A 106 7.55 1.81 -3.17
CA LEU A 106 7.17 1.31 -1.84
C LEU A 106 8.34 0.62 -1.15
N LEU A 107 8.99 -0.31 -1.85
CA LEU A 107 10.12 -1.06 -1.28
C LEU A 107 11.28 -0.15 -0.92
N ASN A 108 11.60 0.81 -1.78
CA ASN A 108 12.65 1.79 -1.50
C ASN A 108 12.32 2.63 -0.26
N ASN A 109 11.06 3.04 -0.12
CA ASN A 109 10.62 3.84 1.03
C ASN A 109 10.70 3.03 2.32
N ILE A 110 10.28 1.77 2.29
CA ILE A 110 10.38 0.87 3.44
C ILE A 110 11.85 0.69 3.86
N ARG A 111 12.74 0.42 2.90
CA ARG A 111 14.16 0.26 3.18
C ARG A 111 14.77 1.51 3.80
N LYS A 112 14.32 2.67 3.35
CA LYS A 112 14.81 3.95 3.85
C LYS A 112 14.36 4.22 5.29
N LYS A 113 13.15 3.83 5.63
CA LYS A 113 12.53 4.16 6.92
C LYS A 113 12.64 3.07 7.97
N ALA A 114 12.77 1.81 7.58
CA ALA A 114 12.82 0.69 8.51
C ALA A 114 14.14 0.67 9.27
N LYS A 115 14.08 0.33 10.54
CA LYS A 115 15.26 0.12 11.36
C LYS A 115 15.97 -1.17 10.97
N SER A 116 15.21 -2.20 10.66
CA SER A 116 15.73 -3.45 10.14
C SER A 116 14.67 -4.12 9.29
N ILE A 117 15.10 -5.02 8.42
CA ILE A 117 14.21 -5.70 7.48
C ILE A 117 14.55 -7.18 7.46
N SER A 118 13.53 -8.02 7.60
CA SER A 118 13.70 -9.47 7.53
C SER A 118 14.37 -9.91 6.22
N SER A 119 15.24 -10.90 6.30
CA SER A 119 15.84 -11.50 5.11
C SER A 119 14.82 -12.20 4.22
N LYS A 120 13.63 -12.43 4.72
CA LYS A 120 12.52 -12.98 3.91
C LYS A 120 12.03 -12.01 2.84
N LEU A 121 12.31 -10.73 2.99
CA LEU A 121 12.00 -9.74 1.96
C LEU A 121 13.16 -9.72 0.95
N ALA A 122 13.01 -10.47 -0.11
CA ALA A 122 14.08 -10.72 -1.08
C ALA A 122 13.89 -9.96 -2.40
N LEU A 123 13.39 -8.74 -2.32
CA LEU A 123 13.16 -7.92 -3.53
C LEU A 123 14.16 -6.77 -3.64
#